data_0be7e3ac43b50ceda132932beecb3fc9
#
_entry.id   0be7e3ac43b50ceda132932beecb3fc9
#
_cell.length_a   1.000
_cell.length_b   1.000
_cell.length_c   1.000
_cell.angle_alpha   90.00
_cell.angle_beta   90.00
_cell.angle_gamma   90.00
#
_symmetry.space_group_name_H-M   'P 1'
#
loop_
_entity.id
_entity.type
_entity.pdbx_description
1 polymer ?
#
loop_
_entity_poly.entity_id
_entity_poly.type
_entity_poly.pdbx_seq_one_letter_code
_entity_poly.pdbx_strand_id
1 'polypeptide(L)'
;MTSLRSATDFSHRVIEEAAKGWFLSDLRDRDDKVAIFYFSDHRLDLQRAYRIVCLMVGSDPIKFKEFADITKLPEPRQETCKDDYEKAVSGWDTLLKPFERGLDQPKIKIDVTYGDGKGEYDLFAWGFRSVRLLDVVAARLANELVWPLSFALEMQNCGSDNATWNESTRKLTLCYELAADFAELYRSYNDKLIASANPILKQSQSENRLREPLKALGWRRDSTLRSDWRSHASVRHQ
;
A
#
# COMPACT_ATOMS: atom_id res chain seq x y z
N MET A 1 -7.56 9.76 16.62
CA MET A 1 -6.30 8.99 16.67
C MET A 1 -6.35 7.68 17.46
N THR A 2 -7.28 7.46 18.36
CA THR A 2 -7.56 6.13 18.91
C THR A 2 -7.74 5.05 17.83
N SER A 3 -8.25 5.40 16.65
CA SER A 3 -8.47 4.49 15.53
C SER A 3 -7.18 4.06 14.78
N LEU A 4 -6.12 4.88 14.78
CA LEU A 4 -4.80 4.47 14.25
C LEU A 4 -4.07 3.54 15.23
N ARG A 5 -4.38 3.62 16.54
CA ARG A 5 -3.84 2.72 17.56
C ARG A 5 -4.58 1.38 17.63
N SER A 6 -5.82 1.34 17.16
CA SER A 6 -6.60 0.11 16.98
C SER A 6 -6.25 -0.51 15.62
N ALA A 7 -4.95 -0.73 15.38
CA ALA A 7 -4.51 -1.46 14.22
C ALA A 7 -5.05 -2.88 14.33
N THR A 8 -6.06 -3.19 13.52
CA THR A 8 -6.53 -4.56 13.32
C THR A 8 -5.40 -5.39 12.68
N ASP A 9 -5.43 -6.70 12.81
CA ASP A 9 -4.46 -7.58 12.13
C ASP A 9 -4.36 -7.28 10.62
N PHE A 10 -5.44 -6.80 10.02
CA PHE A 10 -5.46 -6.32 8.64
C PHE A 10 -4.55 -5.11 8.41
N SER A 11 -4.57 -4.11 9.30
CA SER A 11 -3.71 -2.92 9.18
C SER A 11 -2.24 -3.29 9.30
N HIS A 12 -1.88 -4.20 10.20
CA HIS A 12 -0.51 -4.67 10.35
C HIS A 12 -0.03 -5.39 9.09
N ARG A 13 -0.85 -6.27 8.51
CA ARG A 13 -0.51 -6.95 7.25
C ARG A 13 -0.29 -5.98 6.10
N VAL A 14 -1.10 -4.93 5.98
CA VAL A 14 -0.91 -3.89 4.94
C VAL A 14 0.44 -3.19 5.10
N ILE A 15 0.82 -2.85 6.33
CA ILE A 15 2.11 -2.19 6.60
C ILE A 15 3.28 -3.14 6.34
N GLU A 16 3.16 -4.42 6.73
CA GLU A 16 4.17 -5.45 6.40
C GLU A 16 4.35 -5.59 4.90
N GLU A 17 3.26 -5.68 4.14
CA GLU A 17 3.33 -5.76 2.68
C GLU A 17 3.94 -4.50 2.06
N ALA A 18 3.64 -3.31 2.59
CA ALA A 18 4.29 -2.07 2.16
C ALA A 18 5.81 -2.11 2.39
N ALA A 19 6.27 -2.57 3.57
CA ALA A 19 7.70 -2.74 3.83
C ALA A 19 8.35 -3.75 2.88
N LYS A 20 7.69 -4.89 2.63
CA LYS A 20 8.15 -5.90 1.67
C LYS A 20 8.27 -5.30 0.27
N GLY A 21 7.28 -4.52 -0.18
CA GLY A 21 7.32 -3.84 -1.48
C GLY A 21 8.61 -3.03 -1.67
N TRP A 22 9.03 -2.26 -0.66
CA TRP A 22 10.28 -1.50 -0.72
C TRP A 22 11.54 -2.39 -0.73
N PHE A 23 11.54 -3.53 -0.01
CA PHE A 23 12.62 -4.50 -0.12
C PHE A 23 12.70 -5.13 -1.50
N LEU A 24 11.57 -5.42 -2.13
CA LEU A 24 11.52 -5.99 -3.48
C LEU A 24 11.98 -4.97 -4.53
N SER A 25 11.62 -3.70 -4.37
CA SER A 25 12.09 -2.60 -5.22
C SER A 25 13.61 -2.47 -5.15
N ASP A 26 14.20 -2.46 -3.95
CA ASP A 26 15.65 -2.45 -3.77
C ASP A 26 16.34 -3.67 -4.40
N LEU A 27 15.70 -4.85 -4.35
CA LEU A 27 16.22 -6.05 -5.02
C LEU A 27 16.22 -5.91 -6.54
N ARG A 28 15.14 -5.37 -7.13
CA ARG A 28 15.04 -5.08 -8.56
C ARG A 28 16.14 -4.12 -9.00
N ASP A 29 16.28 -3.00 -8.30
CA ASP A 29 17.28 -1.98 -8.64
C ASP A 29 18.71 -2.53 -8.61
N ARG A 30 19.00 -3.45 -7.70
CA ARG A 30 20.30 -4.15 -7.64
C ARG A 30 20.47 -5.14 -8.78
N ASP A 31 19.46 -5.92 -9.14
CA ASP A 31 19.51 -6.88 -10.25
C ASP A 31 19.69 -6.14 -11.58
N ASP A 32 18.99 -5.03 -11.77
CA ASP A 32 19.07 -4.20 -12.98
C ASP A 32 20.32 -3.32 -13.03
N LYS A 33 21.15 -3.34 -11.98
CA LYS A 33 22.35 -2.48 -11.85
C LYS A 33 22.07 -1.00 -12.07
N VAL A 34 20.91 -0.56 -11.63
CA VAL A 34 20.51 0.85 -11.73
C VAL A 34 21.52 1.71 -10.99
N ALA A 35 22.14 2.65 -11.69
CA ALA A 35 23.05 3.61 -11.09
C ALA A 35 22.24 4.56 -10.20
N ILE A 36 22.32 4.35 -8.89
CA ILE A 36 21.64 5.18 -7.91
C ILE A 36 22.47 6.45 -7.73
N PHE A 37 22.00 7.55 -8.30
CA PHE A 37 22.64 8.85 -8.12
C PHE A 37 22.33 9.45 -6.74
N TYR A 38 23.30 10.16 -6.16
CA TYR A 38 23.23 10.75 -4.83
C TYR A 38 22.01 11.67 -4.61
N PHE A 39 21.47 12.29 -5.63
CA PHE A 39 20.34 13.23 -5.61
C PHE A 39 19.02 12.65 -6.14
N SER A 40 18.94 11.32 -6.36
CA SER A 40 17.70 10.69 -6.82
C SER A 40 16.67 10.62 -5.69
N ASP A 41 15.45 11.06 -5.95
CA ASP A 41 14.33 10.98 -5.00
C ASP A 41 13.90 9.53 -4.68
N HIS A 42 14.28 8.57 -5.54
CA HIS A 42 13.98 7.14 -5.38
C HIS A 42 15.04 6.36 -4.60
N ARG A 43 15.96 7.06 -3.99
CA ARG A 43 17.22 6.55 -3.46
C ARG A 43 17.05 5.88 -2.16
N LEU A 44 16.28 5.33 -1.61
CA LEU A 44 16.35 4.82 -0.22
C LEU A 44 15.26 3.78 0.05
N ASP A 45 14.96 2.94 -0.95
CA ASP A 45 13.94 1.91 -0.81
C ASP A 45 14.25 0.99 0.35
N LEU A 46 15.50 0.57 0.48
CA LEU A 46 15.96 -0.20 1.62
C LEU A 46 15.84 0.57 2.96
N GLN A 47 16.16 1.86 2.97
CA GLN A 47 15.99 2.68 4.18
C GLN A 47 14.52 2.93 4.51
N ARG A 48 13.68 3.11 3.51
CA ARG A 48 12.22 3.20 3.68
C ARG A 48 11.67 1.92 4.28
N ALA A 49 12.06 0.76 3.72
CA ALA A 49 11.70 -0.54 4.26
C ALA A 49 12.09 -0.67 5.73
N TYR A 50 13.36 -0.42 6.07
CA TYR A 50 13.83 -0.49 7.46
C TYR A 50 13.16 0.51 8.40
N ARG A 51 12.82 1.71 7.93
CA ARG A 51 12.05 2.67 8.74
C ARG A 51 10.66 2.14 9.07
N ILE A 52 9.96 1.55 8.08
CA ILE A 52 8.65 0.94 8.32
C ILE A 52 8.76 -0.20 9.32
N VAL A 53 9.71 -1.12 9.12
CA VAL A 53 9.95 -2.24 10.05
C VAL A 53 10.26 -1.73 11.46
N CYS A 54 11.11 -0.72 11.59
CA CYS A 54 11.46 -0.15 12.90
C CYS A 54 10.25 0.49 13.59
N LEU A 55 9.39 1.21 12.85
CA LEU A 55 8.15 1.75 13.42
C LEU A 55 7.18 0.64 13.87
N MET A 56 7.11 -0.48 13.13
CA MET A 56 6.33 -1.64 13.52
C MET A 56 6.87 -2.26 14.81
N VAL A 57 8.18 -2.55 14.87
CA VAL A 57 8.87 -3.07 16.07
C VAL A 57 8.69 -2.13 17.24
N GLY A 58 8.83 -0.82 17.03
CA GLY A 58 8.64 0.18 18.07
C GLY A 58 7.21 0.23 18.62
N SER A 59 6.21 -0.07 17.77
CA SER A 59 4.80 -0.11 18.19
C SER A 59 4.47 -1.33 19.05
N ASP A 60 5.04 -2.48 18.74
CA ASP A 60 4.88 -3.74 19.47
C ASP A 60 6.09 -4.65 19.23
N PRO A 61 7.13 -4.56 20.09
CA PRO A 61 8.37 -5.32 19.92
C PRO A 61 8.17 -6.84 19.95
N ILE A 62 7.18 -7.32 20.69
CA ILE A 62 6.91 -8.76 20.82
C ILE A 62 6.26 -9.28 19.55
N LYS A 63 5.21 -8.61 19.10
CA LYS A 63 4.44 -8.99 17.92
C LYS A 63 5.28 -8.98 16.63
N PHE A 64 6.15 -7.99 16.47
CA PHE A 64 6.92 -7.80 15.25
C PHE A 64 8.37 -8.31 15.32
N LYS A 65 8.73 -9.06 16.38
CA LYS A 65 10.06 -9.65 16.50
C LYS A 65 10.44 -10.53 15.32
N GLU A 66 9.57 -11.46 14.97
CA GLU A 66 9.79 -12.36 13.84
C GLU A 66 9.98 -11.59 12.52
N PHE A 67 9.20 -10.53 12.30
CA PHE A 67 9.33 -9.70 11.11
C PHE A 67 10.65 -8.93 11.08
N ALA A 68 11.10 -8.41 12.21
CA ALA A 68 12.42 -7.80 12.32
C ALA A 68 13.56 -8.77 11.99
N ASP A 69 13.46 -10.01 12.46
CA ASP A 69 14.47 -11.04 12.23
C ASP A 69 14.48 -11.49 10.75
N ILE A 70 13.30 -11.68 10.14
CA ILE A 70 13.15 -12.02 8.72
C ILE A 70 13.74 -10.92 7.83
N THR A 71 13.49 -9.66 8.15
CA THR A 71 13.99 -8.51 7.40
C THR A 71 15.42 -8.14 7.74
N LYS A 72 16.03 -8.87 8.68
CA LYS A 72 17.42 -8.64 9.15
C LYS A 72 17.64 -7.22 9.67
N LEU A 73 16.65 -6.65 10.35
CA LEU A 73 16.84 -5.39 11.05
C LEU A 73 17.90 -5.59 12.15
N PRO A 74 19.05 -4.88 12.11
CA PRO A 74 20.13 -5.08 13.07
C PRO A 74 19.65 -4.94 14.51
N GLU A 75 20.09 -5.86 15.39
CA GLU A 75 19.65 -5.90 16.79
C GLU A 75 19.86 -4.56 17.52
N PRO A 76 21.02 -3.85 17.41
CA PRO A 76 21.18 -2.53 18.01
C PRO A 76 20.18 -1.50 17.47
N ARG A 77 19.68 -1.70 16.24
CA ARG A 77 18.65 -0.84 15.66
C ARG A 77 17.28 -1.16 16.23
N GLN A 78 16.97 -2.44 16.49
CA GLN A 78 15.70 -2.86 17.11
C GLN A 78 15.51 -2.21 18.48
N GLU A 79 16.58 -2.08 19.28
CA GLU A 79 16.56 -1.44 20.61
C GLU A 79 16.10 0.03 20.55
N THR A 80 16.45 0.76 19.49
CA THR A 80 16.11 2.18 19.32
C THR A 80 14.75 2.42 18.65
N CYS A 81 14.12 1.37 18.13
CA CYS A 81 12.87 1.49 17.37
C CYS A 81 11.70 2.02 18.20
N LYS A 82 11.68 1.72 19.51
CA LYS A 82 10.64 2.23 20.40
C LYS A 82 10.68 3.75 20.49
N ASP A 83 11.87 4.31 20.69
CA ASP A 83 12.07 5.76 20.78
C ASP A 83 11.69 6.46 19.46
N ASP A 84 12.05 5.84 18.32
CA ASP A 84 11.70 6.36 17.00
C ASP A 84 10.19 6.34 16.76
N TYR A 85 9.51 5.27 17.18
CA TYR A 85 8.06 5.18 17.12
C TYR A 85 7.38 6.23 17.99
N GLU A 86 7.80 6.39 19.24
CA GLU A 86 7.25 7.37 20.16
C GLU A 86 7.44 8.81 19.65
N LYS A 87 8.62 9.14 19.11
CA LYS A 87 8.88 10.42 18.46
C LYS A 87 8.01 10.65 17.23
N ALA A 88 7.85 9.62 16.38
CA ALA A 88 7.00 9.72 15.19
C ALA A 88 5.53 9.92 15.57
N VAL A 89 5.01 9.15 16.54
CA VAL A 89 3.64 9.30 17.04
C VAL A 89 3.41 10.69 17.63
N SER A 90 4.31 11.15 18.51
CA SER A 90 4.21 12.47 19.13
C SER A 90 4.24 13.60 18.08
N GLY A 91 5.13 13.49 17.07
CA GLY A 91 5.20 14.45 15.96
C GLY A 91 3.91 14.49 15.16
N TRP A 92 3.39 13.33 14.76
CA TRP A 92 2.13 13.24 14.02
C TRP A 92 0.92 13.68 14.84
N ASP A 93 0.86 13.33 16.14
CA ASP A 93 -0.19 13.79 17.04
C ASP A 93 -0.22 15.32 17.13
N THR A 94 0.96 15.93 17.25
CA THR A 94 1.08 17.40 17.29
C THR A 94 0.61 18.06 16.00
N LEU A 95 0.97 17.50 14.85
CA LEU A 95 0.61 18.04 13.53
C LEU A 95 -0.86 17.84 13.20
N LEU A 96 -1.44 16.69 13.56
CA LEU A 96 -2.81 16.33 13.16
C LEU A 96 -3.87 16.78 14.15
N LYS A 97 -3.51 17.00 15.43
CA LYS A 97 -4.46 17.41 16.47
C LYS A 97 -5.31 18.64 16.12
N PRO A 98 -4.78 19.69 15.46
CA PRO A 98 -5.61 20.84 15.04
C PRO A 98 -6.65 20.48 13.98
N PHE A 99 -6.43 19.39 13.28
CA PHE A 99 -7.29 18.91 12.20
C PHE A 99 -8.18 17.73 12.60
N GLU A 100 -8.10 17.26 13.85
CA GLU A 100 -8.99 16.21 14.34
C GLU A 100 -10.44 16.71 14.34
N ARG A 101 -11.33 15.91 13.76
CA ARG A 101 -12.73 16.29 13.61
C ARG A 101 -13.51 16.03 14.91
N GLY A 102 -14.12 17.08 15.43
CA GLY A 102 -15.13 16.98 16.49
C GLY A 102 -16.49 16.48 15.97
N LEU A 103 -17.37 16.07 16.89
CA LEU A 103 -18.69 15.50 16.55
C LEU A 103 -19.57 16.47 15.77
N ASP A 104 -19.48 17.77 16.07
CA ASP A 104 -20.36 18.81 15.52
C ASP A 104 -19.78 19.52 14.28
N GLN A 105 -18.61 19.09 13.80
CA GLN A 105 -17.98 19.70 12.64
C GLN A 105 -18.49 19.09 11.33
N PRO A 106 -18.77 19.90 10.30
CA PRO A 106 -19.26 19.41 9.03
C PRO A 106 -18.22 18.53 8.33
N LYS A 107 -18.69 17.49 7.64
CA LYS A 107 -17.86 16.68 6.75
C LYS A 107 -17.73 17.38 5.42
N ILE A 108 -16.53 17.44 4.90
CA ILE A 108 -16.33 17.86 3.53
C ILE A 108 -16.66 16.70 2.57
N LYS A 109 -17.01 17.07 1.35
CA LYS A 109 -17.11 16.11 0.26
C LYS A 109 -15.75 15.89 -0.35
N ILE A 110 -15.33 14.63 -0.41
CA ILE A 110 -14.14 14.19 -1.16
C ILE A 110 -14.68 13.48 -2.39
N ASP A 111 -14.41 14.02 -3.56
CA ASP A 111 -14.85 13.42 -4.81
C ASP A 111 -13.95 12.23 -5.17
N VAL A 112 -14.57 11.12 -5.60
CA VAL A 112 -13.87 9.90 -5.95
C VAL A 112 -14.15 9.56 -7.40
N THR A 113 -13.10 9.27 -8.16
CA THR A 113 -13.21 8.89 -9.56
C THR A 113 -12.32 7.67 -9.86
N TYR A 114 -12.88 6.73 -10.60
CA TYR A 114 -12.14 5.60 -11.15
C TYR A 114 -12.21 5.69 -12.68
N GLY A 115 -11.12 6.07 -13.31
CA GLY A 115 -10.96 6.03 -14.76
C GLY A 115 -10.99 4.60 -15.27
N ASP A 116 -11.24 4.44 -16.57
CA ASP A 116 -11.15 3.14 -17.21
C ASP A 116 -9.68 2.72 -17.33
N GLY A 117 -9.40 1.44 -17.14
CA GLY A 117 -8.11 0.86 -17.45
C GLY A 117 -7.90 0.83 -18.97
N LYS A 118 -6.66 0.65 -19.42
CA LYS A 118 -6.32 0.44 -20.81
C LYS A 118 -5.47 -0.81 -20.94
N GLY A 119 -5.95 -1.79 -21.73
CA GLY A 119 -5.22 -3.02 -21.96
C GLY A 119 -5.02 -3.84 -20.69
N GLU A 120 -3.77 -4.07 -20.29
CA GLU A 120 -3.42 -4.86 -19.10
C GLU A 120 -3.89 -4.22 -17.79
N TYR A 121 -4.14 -2.91 -17.75
CA TYR A 121 -4.60 -2.19 -16.56
C TYR A 121 -6.11 -2.28 -16.30
N ASP A 122 -6.89 -2.85 -17.23
CA ASP A 122 -8.33 -3.06 -17.06
C ASP A 122 -8.65 -3.87 -15.81
N LEU A 123 -7.82 -4.87 -15.49
CA LEU A 123 -7.98 -5.71 -14.31
C LEU A 123 -7.83 -4.91 -13.01
N PHE A 124 -6.85 -4.00 -12.97
CA PHE A 124 -6.63 -3.12 -11.82
C PHE A 124 -7.77 -2.12 -11.66
N ALA A 125 -8.21 -1.49 -12.76
CA ALA A 125 -9.34 -0.56 -12.76
C ALA A 125 -10.62 -1.23 -12.25
N TRP A 126 -10.93 -2.42 -12.75
CA TRP A 126 -12.06 -3.21 -12.28
C TRP A 126 -11.92 -3.60 -10.81
N GLY A 127 -10.75 -4.10 -10.41
CA GLY A 127 -10.49 -4.56 -9.05
C GLY A 127 -10.67 -3.44 -8.02
N PHE A 128 -10.02 -2.31 -8.21
CA PHE A 128 -10.10 -1.18 -7.28
C PHE A 128 -11.51 -0.57 -7.22
N ARG A 129 -12.20 -0.48 -8.36
CA ARG A 129 -13.59 -0.03 -8.41
C ARG A 129 -14.52 -1.00 -7.69
N SER A 130 -14.31 -2.32 -7.86
CA SER A 130 -15.16 -3.35 -7.23
C SER A 130 -15.08 -3.33 -5.72
N VAL A 131 -13.89 -3.12 -5.14
CA VAL A 131 -13.71 -3.01 -3.69
C VAL A 131 -13.92 -1.59 -3.17
N ARG A 132 -14.19 -0.62 -4.05
CA ARG A 132 -14.41 0.79 -3.71
C ARG A 132 -13.29 1.38 -2.84
N LEU A 133 -12.04 1.08 -3.21
CA LEU A 133 -10.87 1.42 -2.39
C LEU A 133 -10.81 2.90 -2.02
N LEU A 134 -10.92 3.79 -3.02
CA LEU A 134 -10.85 5.24 -2.77
C LEU A 134 -12.07 5.76 -2.00
N ASP A 135 -13.24 5.15 -2.18
CA ASP A 135 -14.43 5.52 -1.40
C ASP A 135 -14.22 5.25 0.09
N VAL A 136 -13.62 4.11 0.44
CA VAL A 136 -13.29 3.77 1.83
C VAL A 136 -12.28 4.77 2.40
N VAL A 137 -11.23 5.09 1.63
CA VAL A 137 -10.23 6.08 2.02
C VAL A 137 -10.86 7.46 2.20
N ALA A 138 -11.66 7.92 1.23
CA ALA A 138 -12.35 9.21 1.28
C ALA A 138 -13.27 9.31 2.49
N ALA A 139 -14.07 8.26 2.74
CA ALA A 139 -14.98 8.22 3.89
C ALA A 139 -14.21 8.31 5.22
N ARG A 140 -13.07 7.62 5.32
CA ARG A 140 -12.21 7.66 6.51
C ARG A 140 -11.62 9.05 6.73
N LEU A 141 -11.01 9.64 5.68
CA LEU A 141 -10.44 10.99 5.73
C LEU A 141 -11.47 12.04 6.11
N ALA A 142 -12.68 11.98 5.55
CA ALA A 142 -13.76 12.90 5.87
C ALA A 142 -14.36 12.71 7.27
N ASN A 143 -14.24 11.49 7.85
CA ASN A 143 -14.74 11.21 9.19
C ASN A 143 -13.74 11.60 10.29
N GLU A 144 -12.45 11.44 10.05
CA GLU A 144 -11.42 11.61 11.07
C GLU A 144 -10.83 13.03 11.10
N LEU A 145 -10.81 13.71 9.95
CA LEU A 145 -10.14 15.01 9.84
C LEU A 145 -11.04 16.13 9.34
N VAL A 146 -10.74 17.33 9.79
CA VAL A 146 -11.26 18.58 9.25
C VAL A 146 -10.36 19.06 8.14
N TRP A 147 -10.90 19.16 6.96
CA TRP A 147 -10.17 19.65 5.80
C TRP A 147 -10.60 21.08 5.47
N PRO A 148 -9.67 22.01 5.25
CA PRO A 148 -10.01 23.40 4.95
C PRO A 148 -10.69 23.57 3.60
N LEU A 149 -10.42 22.65 2.65
CA LEU A 149 -10.93 22.69 1.29
C LEU A 149 -11.25 21.29 0.79
N SER A 150 -12.26 21.18 -0.05
CA SER A 150 -12.59 19.94 -0.77
C SER A 150 -11.48 19.57 -1.74
N PHE A 151 -11.29 18.27 -1.93
CA PHE A 151 -10.32 17.71 -2.87
C PHE A 151 -10.87 16.45 -3.52
N ALA A 152 -10.16 15.92 -4.49
CA ALA A 152 -10.54 14.71 -5.21
C ALA A 152 -9.48 13.62 -5.11
N LEU A 153 -9.94 12.37 -5.09
CA LEU A 153 -9.13 11.17 -5.24
C LEU A 153 -9.49 10.51 -6.57
N GLU A 154 -8.49 10.19 -7.34
CA GLU A 154 -8.67 9.59 -8.67
C GLU A 154 -7.73 8.42 -8.86
N MET A 155 -8.20 7.37 -9.52
CA MET A 155 -7.36 6.33 -10.09
C MET A 155 -7.54 6.31 -11.61
N GLN A 156 -6.45 6.28 -12.35
CA GLN A 156 -6.47 6.25 -13.82
C GLN A 156 -5.17 5.72 -14.41
N ASN A 157 -5.14 5.50 -15.71
CA ASN A 157 -3.87 5.38 -16.43
C ASN A 157 -3.20 6.73 -16.57
N CYS A 158 -1.91 6.79 -16.24
CA CYS A 158 -1.11 8.01 -16.27
C CYS A 158 0.02 7.94 -17.32
N GLY A 159 0.36 6.75 -17.81
CA GLY A 159 1.55 6.51 -18.62
C GLY A 159 2.84 6.45 -17.79
N SER A 160 2.74 6.37 -16.47
CA SER A 160 3.86 6.24 -15.54
C SER A 160 3.38 5.59 -14.22
N ASP A 161 4.29 4.89 -13.54
CA ASP A 161 4.09 4.20 -12.27
C ASP A 161 4.19 5.16 -11.08
N ASN A 162 3.27 6.10 -10.98
CA ASN A 162 3.36 7.20 -10.03
C ASN A 162 2.06 7.44 -9.24
N ALA A 163 2.18 8.26 -8.20
CA ALA A 163 1.09 8.92 -7.51
C ALA A 163 1.40 10.41 -7.42
N THR A 164 0.49 11.27 -7.85
CA THR A 164 0.74 12.71 -7.95
C THR A 164 -0.35 13.52 -7.26
N TRP A 165 0.08 14.59 -6.59
CA TRP A 165 -0.80 15.63 -6.09
C TRP A 165 -0.73 16.86 -6.99
N ASN A 166 -1.88 17.30 -7.47
CA ASN A 166 -2.00 18.55 -8.20
C ASN A 166 -2.65 19.60 -7.29
N GLU A 167 -1.86 20.58 -6.90
CA GLU A 167 -2.29 21.61 -5.96
C GLU A 167 -3.37 22.53 -6.54
N SER A 168 -3.29 22.89 -7.83
CA SER A 168 -4.24 23.79 -8.47
C SER A 168 -5.64 23.18 -8.60
N THR A 169 -5.73 21.88 -8.87
CA THR A 169 -6.99 21.14 -8.97
C THR A 169 -7.36 20.46 -7.66
N ARG A 170 -6.47 20.46 -6.66
CA ARG A 170 -6.62 19.73 -5.39
C ARG A 170 -6.99 18.27 -5.62
N LYS A 171 -6.24 17.58 -6.47
CA LYS A 171 -6.49 16.20 -6.85
C LYS A 171 -5.28 15.34 -6.57
N LEU A 172 -5.50 14.23 -5.85
CA LEU A 172 -4.56 13.12 -5.74
C LEU A 172 -4.91 12.09 -6.81
N THR A 173 -3.97 11.84 -7.70
CA THR A 173 -4.11 10.81 -8.74
C THR A 173 -3.19 9.64 -8.43
N LEU A 174 -3.75 8.44 -8.38
CA LEU A 174 -3.04 7.17 -8.25
C LEU A 174 -3.08 6.46 -9.61
N CYS A 175 -1.91 6.16 -10.16
CA CYS A 175 -1.81 5.55 -11.47
C CYS A 175 -1.98 4.02 -11.37
N TYR A 176 -2.72 3.40 -12.30
CA TYR A 176 -2.85 1.94 -12.35
C TYR A 176 -1.52 1.26 -12.65
N GLU A 177 -0.63 1.93 -13.35
CA GLU A 177 0.74 1.51 -13.63
C GLU A 177 1.53 1.27 -12.32
N LEU A 178 1.35 2.11 -11.31
CA LEU A 178 1.99 1.91 -10.00
C LEU A 178 1.52 0.61 -9.33
N ALA A 179 0.22 0.32 -9.40
CA ALA A 179 -0.31 -0.93 -8.86
C ALA A 179 0.20 -2.16 -9.63
N ALA A 180 0.34 -2.03 -10.95
CA ALA A 180 0.89 -3.09 -11.80
C ALA A 180 2.38 -3.31 -11.52
N ASP A 181 3.17 -2.25 -11.32
CA ASP A 181 4.58 -2.34 -10.95
C ASP A 181 4.76 -3.09 -9.61
N PHE A 182 3.98 -2.74 -8.59
CA PHE A 182 4.00 -3.48 -7.33
C PHE A 182 3.58 -4.95 -7.49
N ALA A 183 2.56 -5.23 -8.30
CA ALA A 183 2.16 -6.61 -8.57
C ALA A 183 3.28 -7.41 -9.26
N GLU A 184 4.00 -6.79 -10.19
CA GLU A 184 5.14 -7.40 -10.87
C GLU A 184 6.31 -7.64 -9.91
N LEU A 185 6.64 -6.66 -9.04
CA LEU A 185 7.64 -6.85 -8.00
C LEU A 185 7.34 -8.07 -7.13
N TYR A 186 6.10 -8.18 -6.66
CA TYR A 186 5.69 -9.34 -5.84
C TYR A 186 5.76 -10.64 -6.61
N ARG A 187 5.39 -10.66 -7.88
CA ARG A 187 5.46 -11.85 -8.71
C ARG A 187 6.91 -12.30 -8.95
N SER A 188 7.80 -11.35 -9.20
CA SER A 188 9.17 -11.66 -9.65
C SER A 188 10.16 -11.85 -8.50
N TYR A 189 9.95 -11.17 -7.36
CA TYR A 189 10.94 -11.05 -6.30
C TYR A 189 10.51 -11.57 -4.92
N ASN A 190 9.21 -11.71 -4.66
CA ASN A 190 8.75 -12.15 -3.35
C ASN A 190 9.36 -13.49 -2.93
N ASP A 191 9.47 -14.45 -3.85
CA ASP A 191 10.09 -15.74 -3.59
C ASP A 191 11.59 -15.61 -3.29
N LYS A 192 12.29 -14.69 -3.93
CA LYS A 192 13.71 -14.40 -3.66
C LYS A 192 13.90 -13.81 -2.27
N LEU A 193 13.04 -12.89 -1.85
CA LEU A 193 13.07 -12.31 -0.51
C LEU A 193 12.84 -13.38 0.55
N ILE A 194 11.81 -14.20 0.39
CA ILE A 194 11.50 -15.31 1.30
C ILE A 194 12.66 -16.30 1.36
N ALA A 195 13.23 -16.66 0.21
CA ALA A 195 14.36 -17.58 0.12
C ALA A 195 15.63 -17.03 0.80
N SER A 196 15.86 -15.72 0.72
CA SER A 196 17.01 -15.07 1.34
C SER A 196 16.82 -14.88 2.86
N ALA A 197 15.57 -14.72 3.31
CA ALA A 197 15.25 -14.47 4.70
C ALA A 197 15.27 -15.75 5.56
N ASN A 198 14.70 -16.86 5.06
CA ASN A 198 14.65 -18.11 5.83
C ASN A 198 14.43 -19.33 4.94
N PRO A 199 15.40 -20.27 4.86
CA PRO A 199 15.24 -21.50 4.08
C PRO A 199 14.13 -22.44 4.60
N ILE A 200 13.69 -22.31 5.86
CA ILE A 200 12.67 -23.17 6.46
C ILE A 200 11.26 -22.76 6.02
N LEU A 201 11.03 -21.50 5.69
CA LEU A 201 9.75 -21.00 5.20
C LEU A 201 9.41 -21.45 3.77
N LYS A 202 10.39 -22.02 3.05
CA LYS A 202 10.19 -22.56 1.70
C LYS A 202 9.17 -23.70 1.62
N GLN A 203 8.99 -24.48 2.67
CA GLN A 203 8.16 -25.68 2.64
C GLN A 203 6.66 -25.42 2.84
N SER A 204 6.25 -24.32 3.45
CA SER A 204 4.83 -24.08 3.78
C SER A 204 4.08 -23.17 2.82
N GLN A 205 4.75 -22.59 1.82
CA GLN A 205 4.20 -21.45 1.06
C GLN A 205 4.04 -21.65 -0.45
N SER A 206 4.52 -22.76 -1.02
CA SER A 206 4.54 -22.96 -2.47
C SER A 206 3.17 -23.12 -3.14
N GLU A 207 2.10 -23.42 -2.40
CA GLU A 207 0.80 -23.69 -3.00
C GLU A 207 -0.35 -22.72 -2.68
N ASN A 208 -0.25 -21.88 -1.65
CA ASN A 208 -1.42 -21.12 -1.18
C ASN A 208 -1.30 -19.58 -1.22
N ARG A 209 -0.14 -18.98 -1.46
CA ARG A 209 0.07 -17.54 -1.20
C ARG A 209 -0.37 -16.56 -2.28
N LEU A 210 -0.49 -16.97 -3.52
CA LEU A 210 -1.11 -16.10 -4.54
C LEU A 210 -2.65 -16.05 -4.42
N ARG A 211 -3.25 -16.98 -3.64
CA ARG A 211 -4.69 -17.01 -3.40
C ARG A 211 -5.14 -16.22 -2.17
N GLU A 212 -4.29 -16.08 -1.16
CA GLU A 212 -4.65 -15.47 0.12
C GLU A 212 -4.82 -13.95 0.07
N PRO A 213 -3.93 -13.15 -0.55
CA PRO A 213 -4.14 -11.71 -0.64
C PRO A 213 -5.42 -11.33 -1.38
N LEU A 214 -5.74 -12.06 -2.45
CA LEU A 214 -6.97 -11.85 -3.22
C LEU A 214 -8.22 -12.29 -2.45
N LYS A 215 -8.11 -13.36 -1.64
CA LYS A 215 -9.19 -13.79 -0.74
C LYS A 215 -9.40 -12.85 0.43
N ALA A 216 -8.33 -12.29 1.00
CA ALA A 216 -8.40 -11.31 2.09
C ALA A 216 -9.06 -10.00 1.64
N LEU A 217 -8.95 -9.66 0.34
CA LEU A 217 -9.68 -8.57 -0.31
C LEU A 217 -11.11 -8.95 -0.75
N GLY A 218 -11.60 -10.13 -0.36
CA GLY A 218 -12.91 -10.63 -0.79
C GLY A 218 -12.93 -11.19 -2.22
N TRP A 219 -11.79 -11.36 -2.84
CA TRP A 219 -11.66 -11.91 -4.19
C TRP A 219 -11.91 -13.43 -4.15
N ARG A 220 -13.17 -13.81 -4.16
CA ARG A 220 -13.55 -15.19 -4.52
C ARG A 220 -13.56 -15.25 -6.04
N ARG A 221 -12.85 -16.22 -6.60
CA ARG A 221 -13.16 -16.69 -7.96
C ARG A 221 -14.53 -17.35 -7.90
N ASP A 222 -15.56 -16.58 -8.04
CA ASP A 222 -16.86 -17.15 -8.35
C ASP A 222 -16.83 -17.60 -9.81
N SER A 223 -16.96 -18.90 -10.01
CA SER A 223 -16.98 -19.49 -11.36
C SER A 223 -18.15 -19.00 -12.20
N THR A 224 -19.14 -18.33 -11.59
CA THR A 224 -20.28 -17.74 -12.26
C THR A 224 -19.95 -16.43 -13.00
N LEU A 225 -18.87 -15.73 -12.61
CA LEU A 225 -18.46 -14.49 -13.31
C LEU A 225 -17.79 -14.72 -14.68
N ARG A 226 -17.47 -15.97 -15.06
CA ARG A 226 -16.95 -16.28 -16.38
C ARG A 226 -17.98 -16.12 -17.51
N SER A 227 -19.27 -16.17 -17.21
CA SER A 227 -20.33 -16.04 -18.21
C SER A 227 -20.61 -14.59 -18.60
N ASP A 228 -20.43 -13.63 -17.68
CA ASP A 228 -20.74 -12.23 -17.91
C ASP A 228 -19.66 -11.50 -18.74
N TRP A 229 -18.43 -12.00 -18.72
CA TRP A 229 -17.33 -11.40 -19.50
C TRP A 229 -17.56 -11.49 -21.02
N ARG A 230 -18.21 -12.56 -21.48
CA ARG A 230 -18.47 -12.74 -22.93
C ARG A 230 -19.65 -11.92 -23.44
N SER A 231 -20.58 -11.55 -22.58
CA SER A 231 -21.75 -10.76 -22.98
C SER A 231 -21.44 -9.25 -23.11
N HIS A 232 -20.47 -8.72 -22.37
CA HIS A 232 -20.08 -7.32 -22.46
C HIS A 232 -19.06 -7.02 -23.59
N ALA A 233 -18.30 -8.01 -24.04
CA ALA A 233 -17.39 -7.85 -25.18
C ALA A 233 -18.12 -7.84 -26.53
N SER A 234 -19.37 -8.33 -26.60
CA SER A 234 -20.13 -8.44 -27.85
C SER A 234 -20.96 -7.20 -28.20
N VAL A 235 -21.02 -6.17 -27.35
CA VAL A 235 -21.89 -4.98 -27.55
C VAL A 235 -21.12 -3.79 -28.16
N ARG A 236 -19.82 -3.90 -28.44
CA ARG A 236 -19.03 -2.76 -28.98
C ARG A 236 -18.65 -2.87 -30.46
N HIS A 237 -19.31 -3.73 -31.23
CA HIS A 237 -19.18 -3.75 -32.69
C HIS A 237 -20.58 -3.85 -33.36
N GLN A 238 -21.34 -2.76 -33.26
CA GLN A 238 -22.33 -2.35 -34.24
C GLN A 238 -22.39 -0.82 -34.25
#